data_0e8c2a0e1c790f86bab398cd8adf88d5
#
_entry.id   0e8c2a0e1c790f86bab398cd8adf88d5
#
_cell.length_a   1.000
_cell.length_b   1.000
_cell.length_c   1.000
_cell.angle_alpha   90.00
_cell.angle_beta   90.00
_cell.angle_gamma   90.00
#
_symmetry.space_group_name_H-M   'P 1'
#
loop_
_entity.id
_entity.type
_entity.pdbx_description
1 polymer ?
#
loop_
_entity_poly.entity_id
_entity_poly.type
_entity_poly.pdbx_seq_one_letter_code
_entity_poly.pdbx_strand_id
1 'polypeptide(L)'
;MRKYFRQAGYFAAILILLPYVVTILLNGRSSLAQDNGTSPYVTVKSDEKNRKISLDEYGIGILAKEIEGDAEEEALKAQAVLIRTSIYKSIQDEGTSTVLTKEYWTRQQMESNWGADHYGEYYEKMKAAWDETRGQVLMYDGKLILTPYHRLSNGKTRSGNEVFGSEEYPYLQSRECPEDVEAKEEMTVSMIQGSDMEVTGTDSAGYVTEVRCGSETVNGEEFRRTYHLA
;
A
#
# COMPACT_ATOMS: atom_id res chain seq x y z
N MET A 1 4.63 -60.45 7.91
CA MET A 1 5.56 -59.37 7.48
C MET A 1 4.93 -58.37 6.53
N ARG A 2 4.27 -58.70 5.43
CA ARG A 2 3.66 -57.72 4.48
C ARG A 2 2.60 -56.75 5.08
N LYS A 3 1.84 -57.19 6.12
CA LYS A 3 0.82 -56.33 6.78
C LYS A 3 1.44 -55.17 7.59
N TYR A 4 2.53 -55.44 8.28
CA TYR A 4 3.24 -54.43 9.07
C TYR A 4 3.98 -53.40 8.20
N PHE A 5 4.53 -53.83 7.06
CA PHE A 5 5.14 -52.91 6.08
C PHE A 5 4.12 -51.93 5.47
N ARG A 6 2.90 -52.40 5.19
CA ARG A 6 1.82 -51.53 4.70
C ARG A 6 1.36 -50.53 5.77
N GLN A 7 1.23 -50.97 7.03
CA GLN A 7 0.88 -50.10 8.14
C GLN A 7 1.96 -49.04 8.40
N ALA A 8 3.23 -49.41 8.38
CA ALA A 8 4.35 -48.51 8.51
C ALA A 8 4.37 -47.43 7.38
N GLY A 9 4.05 -47.85 6.14
CA GLY A 9 3.94 -46.98 5.00
C GLY A 9 2.82 -45.91 5.14
N TYR A 10 1.66 -46.33 5.65
CA TYR A 10 0.56 -45.38 5.94
C TYR A 10 0.92 -44.41 7.07
N PHE A 11 1.60 -44.91 8.12
CA PHE A 11 2.04 -44.04 9.23
C PHE A 11 3.08 -43.00 8.77
N ALA A 12 4.04 -43.40 7.93
CA ALA A 12 5.02 -42.52 7.36
C ALA A 12 4.37 -41.45 6.42
N ALA A 13 3.41 -41.86 5.60
CA ALA A 13 2.66 -40.98 4.74
C ALA A 13 1.84 -39.92 5.54
N ILE A 14 1.18 -40.33 6.63
CA ILE A 14 0.46 -39.44 7.52
C ILE A 14 1.42 -38.46 8.20
N LEU A 15 2.59 -38.92 8.68
CA LEU A 15 3.59 -38.09 9.35
C LEU A 15 4.16 -37.01 8.42
N ILE A 16 4.30 -37.31 7.12
CA ILE A 16 4.79 -36.36 6.11
C ILE A 16 3.67 -35.40 5.65
N LEU A 17 2.45 -35.90 5.47
CA LEU A 17 1.32 -35.10 4.97
C LEU A 17 0.65 -34.25 6.05
N LEU A 18 0.68 -34.69 7.32
CA LEU A 18 0.02 -33.96 8.42
C LEU A 18 0.53 -32.52 8.57
N PRO A 19 1.83 -32.22 8.61
CA PRO A 19 2.33 -30.84 8.70
C PRO A 19 1.87 -30.02 7.50
N TYR A 20 1.86 -30.59 6.30
CA TYR A 20 1.42 -29.93 5.09
C TYR A 20 -0.08 -29.59 5.11
N VAL A 21 -0.92 -30.54 5.54
CA VAL A 21 -2.37 -30.34 5.70
C VAL A 21 -2.66 -29.32 6.82
N VAL A 22 -1.93 -29.40 7.95
CA VAL A 22 -2.07 -28.44 9.06
C VAL A 22 -1.67 -27.05 8.61
N THR A 23 -0.58 -26.92 7.85
CA THR A 23 -0.15 -25.62 7.29
C THR A 23 -1.22 -25.02 6.37
N ILE A 24 -1.83 -25.83 5.49
CA ILE A 24 -2.93 -25.36 4.62
C ILE A 24 -4.18 -24.96 5.43
N LEU A 25 -4.50 -25.71 6.49
CA LEU A 25 -5.67 -25.41 7.33
C LEU A 25 -5.48 -24.21 8.24
N LEU A 26 -4.26 -24.01 8.77
CA LEU A 26 -3.94 -22.89 9.66
C LEU A 26 -3.66 -21.59 8.90
N ASN A 27 -3.01 -21.67 7.74
CA ASN A 27 -2.69 -20.49 6.92
C ASN A 27 -3.86 -20.09 6.01
N GLY A 28 -5.03 -20.70 6.13
CA GLY A 28 -6.24 -20.39 5.38
C GLY A 28 -5.93 -20.04 3.92
N ARG A 29 -6.31 -20.84 2.96
CA ARG A 29 -6.30 -20.39 1.57
C ARG A 29 -7.11 -19.10 1.49
N SER A 30 -6.43 -17.96 1.36
CA SER A 30 -7.10 -16.81 0.79
C SER A 30 -7.54 -17.25 -0.60
N SER A 31 -8.84 -17.32 -0.83
CA SER A 31 -9.43 -17.72 -2.11
C SER A 31 -9.01 -16.82 -3.29
N LEU A 32 -8.22 -15.80 -3.00
CA LEU A 32 -7.63 -14.84 -3.93
C LEU A 32 -6.27 -15.29 -4.50
N ALA A 33 -5.65 -16.35 -3.95
CA ALA A 33 -4.33 -16.84 -4.36
C ALA A 33 -4.40 -18.09 -5.26
N GLN A 34 -5.44 -18.28 -6.05
CA GLN A 34 -5.46 -19.33 -7.06
C GLN A 34 -4.78 -18.81 -8.32
N ASP A 35 -3.44 -18.85 -8.31
CA ASP A 35 -2.61 -18.52 -9.46
C ASP A 35 -2.69 -19.64 -10.50
N ASN A 36 -3.54 -19.43 -11.50
CA ASN A 36 -3.58 -20.26 -12.71
C ASN A 36 -2.66 -19.69 -13.80
N GLY A 37 -1.64 -18.91 -13.44
CA GLY A 37 -0.70 -18.30 -14.40
C GLY A 37 -1.28 -17.11 -15.19
N THR A 38 -2.54 -16.77 -14.98
CA THR A 38 -3.19 -15.61 -15.60
C THR A 38 -3.54 -14.60 -14.50
N SER A 39 -2.97 -13.41 -14.57
CA SER A 39 -3.30 -12.35 -13.61
C SER A 39 -4.80 -12.09 -13.59
N PRO A 40 -5.45 -12.04 -12.41
CA PRO A 40 -6.87 -11.72 -12.33
C PRO A 40 -7.13 -10.30 -12.87
N TYR A 41 -8.32 -10.09 -13.40
CA TYR A 41 -8.76 -8.78 -13.88
C TYR A 41 -9.49 -8.02 -12.78
N VAL A 42 -9.24 -6.71 -12.72
CA VAL A 42 -9.91 -5.75 -11.82
C VAL A 42 -10.60 -4.66 -12.63
N THR A 43 -11.66 -4.08 -12.07
CA THR A 43 -12.33 -2.91 -12.65
C THR A 43 -11.78 -1.66 -12.01
N VAL A 44 -11.28 -0.74 -12.81
CA VAL A 44 -10.69 0.52 -12.36
C VAL A 44 -11.50 1.72 -12.87
N LYS A 45 -11.53 2.78 -12.08
CA LYS A 45 -12.13 4.05 -12.49
C LYS A 45 -11.32 4.67 -13.62
N SER A 46 -11.98 5.20 -14.63
CA SER A 46 -11.40 6.01 -15.70
C SER A 46 -12.31 7.20 -15.98
N ASP A 47 -11.79 8.27 -16.56
CA ASP A 47 -12.50 9.53 -16.76
C ASP A 47 -13.80 9.38 -17.56
N GLU A 48 -13.78 8.53 -18.59
CA GLU A 48 -14.96 8.35 -19.47
C GLU A 48 -15.79 7.12 -19.09
N LYS A 49 -15.15 6.01 -18.74
CA LYS A 49 -15.82 4.73 -18.44
C LYS A 49 -14.89 3.81 -17.65
N ASN A 50 -15.47 3.10 -16.68
CA ASN A 50 -14.73 2.07 -15.93
C ASN A 50 -14.07 1.06 -16.90
N ARG A 51 -12.82 0.74 -16.67
CA ARG A 51 -12.01 -0.16 -17.50
C ARG A 51 -11.68 -1.43 -16.73
N LYS A 52 -11.62 -2.55 -17.45
CA LYS A 52 -11.17 -3.83 -16.92
C LYS A 52 -9.74 -4.06 -17.39
N ILE A 53 -8.81 -4.14 -16.46
CA ILE A 53 -7.38 -4.35 -16.71
C ILE A 53 -6.85 -5.47 -15.82
N SER A 54 -5.67 -6.02 -16.11
CA SER A 54 -5.07 -7.02 -15.25
C SER A 54 -4.62 -6.41 -13.93
N LEU A 55 -4.65 -7.22 -12.86
CA LEU A 55 -4.15 -6.81 -11.55
C LEU A 55 -2.68 -6.37 -11.62
N ASP A 56 -1.87 -7.06 -12.44
CA ASP A 56 -0.46 -6.72 -12.61
C ASP A 56 -0.29 -5.37 -13.29
N GLU A 57 -1.07 -5.08 -14.35
CA GLU A 57 -1.04 -3.77 -15.00
C GLU A 57 -1.44 -2.65 -14.04
N TYR A 58 -2.48 -2.87 -13.26
CA TYR A 58 -2.93 -1.90 -12.26
C TYR A 58 -1.91 -1.70 -11.14
N GLY A 59 -1.40 -2.79 -10.56
CA GLY A 59 -0.44 -2.74 -9.46
C GLY A 59 0.89 -2.10 -9.86
N ILE A 60 1.45 -2.47 -11.02
CA ILE A 60 2.67 -1.86 -11.55
C ILE A 60 2.43 -0.37 -11.87
N GLY A 61 1.24 -0.03 -12.37
CA GLY A 61 0.86 1.35 -12.64
C GLY A 61 0.78 2.22 -11.41
N ILE A 62 0.27 1.69 -10.29
CA ILE A 62 0.28 2.37 -8.99
C ILE A 62 1.73 2.50 -8.49
N LEU A 63 2.51 1.42 -8.56
CA LEU A 63 3.90 1.41 -8.14
C LEU A 63 4.71 2.50 -8.85
N ALA A 64 4.56 2.60 -10.19
CA ALA A 64 5.21 3.60 -11.01
C ALA A 64 4.82 5.05 -10.67
N LYS A 65 3.61 5.25 -10.14
CA LYS A 65 3.14 6.58 -9.73
C LYS A 65 3.60 6.97 -8.34
N GLU A 66 3.78 6.00 -7.44
CA GLU A 66 4.04 6.25 -6.02
C GLU A 66 5.53 6.32 -5.67
N ILE A 67 6.39 5.63 -6.43
CA ILE A 67 7.82 5.55 -6.14
C ILE A 67 8.66 5.78 -7.40
N GLU A 68 9.84 6.36 -7.23
CA GLU A 68 10.75 6.65 -8.34
C GLU A 68 11.24 5.37 -9.03
N GLY A 69 11.45 5.43 -10.36
CA GLY A 69 11.86 4.27 -11.16
C GLY A 69 13.27 3.75 -10.83
N ASP A 70 14.14 4.61 -10.33
CA ASP A 70 15.50 4.28 -9.90
C ASP A 70 15.60 3.84 -8.43
N ALA A 71 14.51 3.87 -7.67
CA ALA A 71 14.48 3.45 -6.28
C ALA A 71 15.09 2.06 -6.07
N GLU A 72 15.63 1.83 -4.88
CA GLU A 72 16.22 0.54 -4.51
C GLU A 72 15.24 -0.61 -4.66
N GLU A 73 15.73 -1.77 -5.09
CA GLU A 73 14.90 -2.95 -5.40
C GLU A 73 14.03 -3.39 -4.22
N GLU A 74 14.59 -3.39 -3.01
CA GLU A 74 13.86 -3.79 -1.81
C GLU A 74 12.77 -2.76 -1.43
N ALA A 75 12.97 -1.48 -1.74
CA ALA A 75 11.94 -0.46 -1.57
C ALA A 75 10.79 -0.67 -2.56
N LEU A 76 11.08 -1.01 -3.82
CA LEU A 76 10.08 -1.37 -4.82
C LEU A 76 9.28 -2.61 -4.41
N LYS A 77 9.95 -3.65 -3.88
CA LYS A 77 9.31 -4.87 -3.36
C LYS A 77 8.40 -4.56 -2.17
N ALA A 78 8.86 -3.77 -1.22
CA ALA A 78 8.06 -3.35 -0.07
C ALA A 78 6.80 -2.60 -0.53
N GLN A 79 6.94 -1.63 -1.43
CA GLN A 79 5.82 -0.87 -1.97
C GLN A 79 4.85 -1.75 -2.77
N ALA A 80 5.35 -2.72 -3.53
CA ALA A 80 4.51 -3.69 -4.25
C ALA A 80 3.63 -4.52 -3.29
N VAL A 81 4.15 -4.92 -2.13
CA VAL A 81 3.40 -5.63 -1.08
C VAL A 81 2.33 -4.73 -0.47
N LEU A 82 2.64 -3.45 -0.17
CA LEU A 82 1.68 -2.47 0.33
C LEU A 82 0.52 -2.26 -0.65
N ILE A 83 0.83 -2.04 -1.93
CA ILE A 83 -0.16 -1.84 -2.99
C ILE A 83 -1.06 -3.07 -3.15
N ARG A 84 -0.47 -4.26 -3.22
CA ARG A 84 -1.23 -5.51 -3.34
C ARG A 84 -2.16 -5.72 -2.16
N THR A 85 -1.70 -5.44 -0.94
CA THR A 85 -2.50 -5.51 0.27
C THR A 85 -3.70 -4.56 0.20
N SER A 86 -3.46 -3.30 -0.21
CA SER A 86 -4.50 -2.29 -0.38
C SER A 86 -5.57 -2.71 -1.40
N ILE A 87 -5.15 -3.23 -2.56
CA ILE A 87 -6.07 -3.71 -3.60
C ILE A 87 -6.92 -4.87 -3.07
N TYR A 88 -6.31 -5.87 -2.45
CA TYR A 88 -7.04 -7.03 -1.93
C TYR A 88 -7.96 -6.66 -0.77
N LYS A 89 -7.54 -5.71 0.07
CA LYS A 89 -8.41 -5.19 1.13
C LYS A 89 -9.64 -4.50 0.56
N SER A 90 -9.50 -3.64 -0.44
CA SER A 90 -10.64 -2.99 -1.10
C SER A 90 -11.59 -4.02 -1.72
N ILE A 91 -11.08 -5.06 -2.37
CA ILE A 91 -11.90 -6.13 -2.93
C ILE A 91 -12.59 -6.94 -1.83
N GLN A 92 -11.93 -7.18 -0.70
CA GLN A 92 -12.52 -7.89 0.44
C GLN A 92 -13.64 -7.09 1.11
N ASP A 93 -13.44 -5.79 1.30
CA ASP A 93 -14.36 -4.92 2.01
C ASP A 93 -15.61 -4.57 1.17
N GLU A 94 -15.44 -4.36 -0.13
CA GLU A 94 -16.49 -3.86 -1.04
C GLU A 94 -17.02 -4.92 -2.01
N GLY A 95 -16.40 -6.11 -2.05
CA GLY A 95 -16.76 -7.21 -2.95
C GLY A 95 -15.99 -7.21 -4.28
N THR A 96 -16.07 -8.33 -4.99
CA THR A 96 -15.31 -8.58 -6.24
C THR A 96 -15.74 -7.72 -7.43
N SER A 97 -16.88 -7.04 -7.33
CA SER A 97 -17.39 -6.11 -8.36
C SER A 97 -17.01 -4.67 -8.11
N THR A 98 -16.20 -4.39 -7.07
CA THR A 98 -15.79 -3.02 -6.73
C THR A 98 -15.02 -2.36 -7.87
N VAL A 99 -15.18 -1.04 -7.97
CA VAL A 99 -14.42 -0.20 -8.90
C VAL A 99 -13.28 0.44 -8.12
N LEU A 100 -12.08 -0.01 -8.39
CA LEU A 100 -10.88 0.52 -7.76
C LEU A 100 -10.61 1.94 -8.25
N THR A 101 -10.37 2.86 -7.32
CA THR A 101 -10.26 4.30 -7.58
C THR A 101 -8.86 4.86 -7.39
N LYS A 102 -7.90 4.04 -6.91
CA LYS A 102 -6.52 4.49 -6.73
C LYS A 102 -5.92 4.82 -8.07
N GLU A 103 -5.30 5.99 -8.17
CA GLU A 103 -4.68 6.46 -9.40
C GLU A 103 -3.45 5.63 -9.76
N TYR A 104 -3.25 5.41 -11.04
CA TYR A 104 -2.15 4.64 -11.59
C TYR A 104 -1.67 5.24 -12.91
N TRP A 105 -0.44 4.97 -13.30
CA TRP A 105 0.05 5.30 -14.63
C TRP A 105 -0.20 4.16 -15.61
N THR A 106 -0.72 4.49 -16.78
CA THR A 106 -0.70 3.60 -17.94
C THR A 106 0.73 3.49 -18.49
N ARG A 107 1.01 2.48 -19.30
CA ARG A 107 2.31 2.34 -19.97
C ARG A 107 2.72 3.59 -20.74
N GLN A 108 1.76 4.22 -21.43
CA GLN A 108 2.00 5.45 -22.17
C GLN A 108 2.39 6.61 -21.22
N GLN A 109 1.77 6.70 -20.06
CA GLN A 109 2.14 7.71 -19.05
C GLN A 109 3.51 7.43 -18.43
N MET A 110 3.85 6.16 -18.17
CA MET A 110 5.18 5.77 -17.70
C MET A 110 6.25 6.17 -18.72
N GLU A 111 6.05 5.85 -20.00
CA GLU A 111 6.97 6.22 -21.07
C GLU A 111 7.10 7.75 -21.22
N SER A 112 5.98 8.48 -21.10
CA SER A 112 5.99 9.93 -21.16
C SER A 112 6.71 10.58 -19.98
N ASN A 113 6.57 10.03 -18.76
CA ASN A 113 7.17 10.60 -17.56
C ASN A 113 8.66 10.24 -17.40
N TRP A 114 9.03 9.03 -17.77
CA TRP A 114 10.43 8.56 -17.64
C TRP A 114 11.28 8.81 -18.89
N GLY A 115 10.63 9.08 -20.03
CA GLY A 115 11.29 9.15 -21.33
C GLY A 115 11.65 7.78 -21.87
N ALA A 116 11.86 7.72 -23.19
CA ALA A 116 12.15 6.47 -23.90
C ALA A 116 13.45 5.77 -23.40
N ASP A 117 14.41 6.55 -22.93
CA ASP A 117 15.72 6.06 -22.50
C ASP A 117 15.62 5.25 -21.18
N HIS A 118 14.75 5.65 -20.26
CA HIS A 118 14.61 5.01 -18.93
C HIS A 118 13.41 4.07 -18.83
N TYR A 119 12.40 4.22 -19.70
CA TYR A 119 11.16 3.45 -19.60
C TYR A 119 11.39 1.94 -19.52
N GLY A 120 12.25 1.39 -20.39
CA GLY A 120 12.50 -0.05 -20.44
C GLY A 120 13.11 -0.57 -19.14
N GLU A 121 14.13 0.10 -18.63
CA GLU A 121 14.83 -0.27 -17.41
C GLU A 121 13.89 -0.19 -16.18
N TYR A 122 13.23 0.94 -15.99
CA TYR A 122 12.37 1.17 -14.82
C TYR A 122 11.15 0.26 -14.83
N TYR A 123 10.54 0.05 -16.00
CA TYR A 123 9.41 -0.85 -16.11
C TYR A 123 9.77 -2.30 -15.76
N GLU A 124 10.88 -2.82 -16.28
CA GLU A 124 11.32 -4.19 -15.98
C GLU A 124 11.71 -4.34 -14.50
N LYS A 125 12.34 -3.35 -13.90
CA LYS A 125 12.67 -3.32 -12.47
C LYS A 125 11.41 -3.37 -11.59
N MET A 126 10.42 -2.53 -11.88
CA MET A 126 9.15 -2.52 -11.18
C MET A 126 8.34 -3.80 -11.38
N LYS A 127 8.35 -4.33 -12.61
CA LYS A 127 7.71 -5.60 -12.92
C LYS A 127 8.36 -6.76 -12.17
N ALA A 128 9.69 -6.79 -12.07
CA ALA A 128 10.41 -7.80 -11.28
C ALA A 128 10.02 -7.73 -9.81
N ALA A 129 10.02 -6.54 -9.20
CA ALA A 129 9.61 -6.34 -7.81
C ALA A 129 8.16 -6.80 -7.55
N TRP A 130 7.25 -6.51 -8.50
CA TRP A 130 5.86 -6.96 -8.44
C TRP A 130 5.74 -8.49 -8.53
N ASP A 131 6.46 -9.12 -9.44
CA ASP A 131 6.41 -10.56 -9.68
C ASP A 131 7.07 -11.35 -8.53
N GLU A 132 8.22 -10.91 -8.04
CA GLU A 132 8.94 -11.57 -6.93
C GLU A 132 8.19 -11.54 -5.60
N THR A 133 7.35 -10.54 -5.41
CA THR A 133 6.47 -10.43 -4.23
C THR A 133 5.08 -11.02 -4.46
N ARG A 134 4.89 -11.82 -5.51
CA ARG A 134 3.60 -12.43 -5.84
C ARG A 134 3.04 -13.23 -4.66
N GLY A 135 1.76 -12.99 -4.35
CA GLY A 135 1.07 -13.64 -3.23
C GLY A 135 1.42 -13.11 -1.83
N GLN A 136 2.35 -12.18 -1.72
CA GLN A 136 2.66 -11.55 -0.43
C GLN A 136 1.72 -10.39 -0.14
N VAL A 137 1.16 -10.39 1.07
CA VAL A 137 0.28 -9.33 1.61
C VAL A 137 0.55 -9.13 3.09
N LEU A 138 0.21 -7.97 3.61
CA LEU A 138 0.31 -7.68 5.03
C LEU A 138 -0.99 -8.00 5.75
N MET A 139 -0.86 -8.69 6.88
CA MET A 139 -1.98 -9.09 7.73
C MET A 139 -1.70 -8.77 9.20
N TYR A 140 -2.75 -8.43 9.92
CA TYR A 140 -2.75 -8.31 11.37
C TYR A 140 -3.94 -9.09 11.93
N ASP A 141 -3.70 -9.96 12.90
CA ASP A 141 -4.72 -10.86 13.49
C ASP A 141 -5.54 -11.64 12.42
N GLY A 142 -4.85 -12.12 11.37
CA GLY A 142 -5.48 -12.90 10.30
C GLY A 142 -6.33 -12.09 9.32
N LYS A 143 -6.32 -10.77 9.37
CA LYS A 143 -7.04 -9.86 8.47
C LYS A 143 -6.09 -9.01 7.64
N LEU A 144 -6.48 -8.70 6.40
CA LEU A 144 -5.76 -7.72 5.59
C LEU A 144 -5.79 -6.35 6.27
N ILE A 145 -4.66 -5.68 6.30
CA ILE A 145 -4.51 -4.39 6.98
C ILE A 145 -4.69 -3.21 6.03
N LEU A 146 -5.02 -2.05 6.59
CA LEU A 146 -4.93 -0.78 5.92
C LEU A 146 -3.44 -0.42 5.74
N THR A 147 -3.06 -0.06 4.53
CA THR A 147 -1.68 0.29 4.16
C THR A 147 -1.62 1.71 3.63
N PRO A 148 -1.72 2.75 4.51
CA PRO A 148 -1.55 4.12 4.08
C PRO A 148 -0.12 4.34 3.59
N TYR A 149 0.02 5.17 2.57
CA TYR A 149 1.32 5.57 2.03
C TYR A 149 1.43 7.09 2.07
N HIS A 150 2.59 7.57 2.43
CA HIS A 150 3.00 8.96 2.30
C HIS A 150 4.44 8.99 1.77
N ARG A 151 4.77 10.02 1.01
CA ARG A 151 6.08 10.14 0.39
C ARG A 151 7.13 10.65 1.37
N LEU A 152 6.74 11.61 2.21
CA LEU A 152 7.65 12.29 3.13
C LEU A 152 6.93 12.59 4.44
N SER A 153 7.65 12.53 5.55
CA SER A 153 7.19 12.95 6.86
C SER A 153 7.92 14.22 7.33
N ASN A 154 7.47 14.82 8.43
CA ASN A 154 8.20 15.91 9.08
C ASN A 154 9.35 15.41 9.99
N GLY A 155 9.87 14.22 9.74
CA GLY A 155 10.87 13.53 10.55
C GLY A 155 10.29 12.49 11.49
N LYS A 156 8.94 12.35 11.55
CA LYS A 156 8.26 11.36 12.36
C LYS A 156 6.88 11.05 11.78
N THR A 157 6.56 9.77 11.64
CA THR A 157 5.22 9.37 11.19
C THR A 157 4.19 9.49 12.31
N ARG A 158 2.93 9.70 11.95
CA ARG A 158 1.81 9.71 12.90
C ARG A 158 1.37 8.28 13.23
N SER A 159 0.81 8.06 14.40
CA SER A 159 0.15 6.79 14.73
C SER A 159 -1.24 6.68 14.09
N GLY A 160 -1.72 5.45 13.90
CA GLY A 160 -3.03 5.22 13.28
C GLY A 160 -4.18 5.81 14.08
N ASN A 161 -4.14 5.75 15.40
CA ASN A 161 -5.18 6.32 16.26
C ASN A 161 -5.22 7.86 16.19
N GLU A 162 -4.09 8.54 16.06
CA GLU A 162 -4.04 9.99 15.87
C GLU A 162 -4.57 10.43 14.50
N VAL A 163 -4.28 9.64 13.45
CA VAL A 163 -4.72 9.97 12.08
C VAL A 163 -6.20 9.67 11.87
N PHE A 164 -6.66 8.51 12.35
CA PHE A 164 -8.00 8.01 12.05
C PHE A 164 -8.99 8.18 13.23
N GLY A 165 -8.52 8.62 14.40
CA GLY A 165 -9.34 8.74 15.60
C GLY A 165 -9.92 7.42 16.08
N SER A 166 -9.23 6.29 15.83
CA SER A 166 -9.72 4.94 16.13
C SER A 166 -8.59 4.04 16.59
N GLU A 167 -8.88 3.18 17.55
CA GLU A 167 -7.97 2.14 18.06
C GLU A 167 -7.92 0.88 17.15
N GLU A 168 -8.57 0.92 16.00
CA GLU A 168 -8.61 -0.22 15.06
C GLU A 168 -7.28 -0.47 14.33
N TYR A 169 -6.34 0.48 14.42
CA TYR A 169 -5.08 0.44 13.67
C TYR A 169 -3.83 0.36 14.57
N PRO A 170 -3.76 -0.58 15.55
CA PRO A 170 -2.63 -0.64 16.51
C PRO A 170 -1.29 -0.99 15.85
N TYR A 171 -1.31 -1.53 14.65
CA TYR A 171 -0.13 -1.82 13.82
C TYR A 171 0.46 -0.58 13.15
N LEU A 172 -0.30 0.52 13.01
CA LEU A 172 0.19 1.80 12.49
C LEU A 172 0.76 2.64 13.65
N GLN A 173 1.98 2.30 14.02
CA GLN A 173 2.70 2.99 15.09
C GLN A 173 3.53 4.15 14.53
N SER A 174 3.65 5.22 15.30
CA SER A 174 4.57 6.32 15.00
C SER A 174 6.02 5.82 14.92
N ARG A 175 6.79 6.32 13.95
CA ARG A 175 8.20 5.99 13.72
C ARG A 175 8.99 7.25 13.44
N GLU A 176 10.21 7.31 13.94
CA GLU A 176 11.16 8.36 13.59
C GLU A 176 11.70 8.11 12.18
N CYS A 177 11.70 9.17 11.38
CA CYS A 177 12.20 9.22 10.00
C CYS A 177 13.08 10.48 9.82
N PRO A 178 14.23 10.56 10.49
CA PRO A 178 15.03 11.78 10.52
C PRO A 178 15.55 12.20 9.13
N GLU A 179 15.75 11.24 8.23
CA GLU A 179 16.24 11.50 6.86
C GLU A 179 15.22 12.27 6.01
N ASP A 180 13.92 12.15 6.32
CA ASP A 180 12.87 12.89 5.62
C ASP A 180 13.04 14.41 5.75
N VAL A 181 13.58 14.88 6.88
CA VAL A 181 13.80 16.32 7.15
C VAL A 181 14.98 16.88 6.34
N GLU A 182 15.86 16.00 5.88
CA GLU A 182 17.03 16.38 5.06
C GLU A 182 16.68 16.50 3.57
N ALA A 183 15.56 15.90 3.13
CA ALA A 183 15.09 15.94 1.74
C ALA A 183 14.40 17.28 1.41
N LYS A 184 15.12 18.38 1.56
CA LYS A 184 14.59 19.75 1.42
C LYS A 184 14.07 20.06 0.01
N GLU A 185 14.63 19.43 -1.01
CA GLU A 185 14.23 19.56 -2.41
C GLU A 185 12.85 18.97 -2.68
N GLU A 186 12.41 18.05 -1.83
CA GLU A 186 11.08 17.41 -1.91
C GLU A 186 10.01 18.18 -1.11
N MET A 187 10.44 19.16 -0.30
CA MET A 187 9.52 19.95 0.53
C MET A 187 8.93 21.12 -0.26
N THR A 188 7.62 21.27 -0.16
CA THR A 188 6.92 22.43 -0.70
C THR A 188 6.65 23.43 0.40
N VAL A 189 7.06 24.68 0.20
CA VAL A 189 6.76 25.80 1.09
C VAL A 189 5.74 26.69 0.43
N SER A 190 4.60 26.88 1.07
CA SER A 190 3.53 27.77 0.59
C SER A 190 3.35 28.96 1.53
N MET A 191 3.27 30.15 0.97
CA MET A 191 2.91 31.36 1.72
C MET A 191 1.40 31.54 1.68
N ILE A 192 0.77 31.48 2.86
CA ILE A 192 -0.66 31.77 3.01
C ILE A 192 -0.82 33.21 3.45
N GLN A 193 -1.52 34.00 2.65
CA GLN A 193 -1.85 35.38 3.02
C GLN A 193 -3.10 35.38 3.93
N GLY A 194 -2.96 35.88 5.13
CA GLY A 194 -4.04 36.06 6.10
C GLY A 194 -3.47 36.71 7.36
N SER A 195 -4.20 37.71 7.87
CA SER A 195 -3.99 38.23 9.22
C SER A 195 -4.73 37.30 10.19
N ASP A 196 -4.15 37.01 11.35
CA ASP A 196 -4.77 36.26 12.43
C ASP A 196 -4.89 34.75 12.24
N MET A 197 -3.88 34.12 11.63
CA MET A 197 -3.73 32.67 11.62
C MET A 197 -2.73 32.22 12.69
N GLU A 198 -3.13 31.27 13.52
CA GLU A 198 -2.29 30.70 14.58
C GLU A 198 -2.51 29.20 14.68
N VAL A 199 -1.43 28.43 14.75
CA VAL A 199 -1.49 26.99 15.09
C VAL A 199 -1.82 26.87 16.57
N THR A 200 -2.98 26.28 16.90
CA THR A 200 -3.46 26.11 18.28
C THR A 200 -3.35 24.69 18.77
N GLY A 201 -3.12 23.71 17.89
CA GLY A 201 -2.93 22.33 18.26
C GLY A 201 -1.98 21.58 17.35
N THR A 202 -1.20 20.66 17.96
CA THR A 202 -0.36 19.69 17.24
C THR A 202 -0.51 18.31 17.88
N ASP A 203 -0.29 17.24 17.10
CA ASP A 203 -0.23 15.88 17.61
C ASP A 203 1.15 15.51 18.17
N SER A 204 1.31 14.25 18.60
CA SER A 204 2.55 13.75 19.20
C SER A 204 3.74 13.71 18.23
N ALA A 205 3.46 13.71 16.91
CA ALA A 205 4.44 13.76 15.85
C ALA A 205 4.72 15.18 15.32
N GLY A 206 4.06 16.20 15.90
CA GLY A 206 4.25 17.61 15.55
C GLY A 206 3.43 18.08 14.34
N TYR A 207 2.51 17.25 13.84
CA TYR A 207 1.59 17.69 12.78
C TYR A 207 0.49 18.58 13.32
N VAL A 208 0.11 19.57 12.53
CA VAL A 208 -0.93 20.53 12.91
C VAL A 208 -2.30 19.84 12.94
N THR A 209 -2.95 19.87 14.10
CA THR A 209 -4.30 19.34 14.31
C THR A 209 -5.36 20.43 14.28
N GLU A 210 -4.99 21.67 14.68
CA GLU A 210 -5.90 22.81 14.73
C GLU A 210 -5.21 24.10 14.32
N VAL A 211 -5.94 24.93 13.57
CA VAL A 211 -5.53 26.29 13.18
C VAL A 211 -6.66 27.25 13.52
N ARG A 212 -6.35 28.29 14.27
CA ARG A 212 -7.27 29.41 14.48
C ARG A 212 -7.13 30.40 13.33
N CYS A 213 -8.25 30.76 12.70
CA CYS A 213 -8.34 31.74 11.63
C CYS A 213 -9.30 32.84 12.08
N GLY A 214 -8.78 33.93 12.64
CA GLY A 214 -9.58 34.94 13.27
C GLY A 214 -10.37 34.44 14.49
N SER A 215 -11.70 34.40 14.39
CA SER A 215 -12.57 33.86 15.45
C SER A 215 -12.93 32.40 15.32
N GLU A 216 -12.56 31.75 14.23
CA GLU A 216 -12.89 30.35 13.96
C GLU A 216 -11.69 29.42 14.14
N THR A 217 -11.93 28.19 14.61
CA THR A 217 -10.94 27.14 14.68
C THR A 217 -11.27 26.09 13.62
N VAL A 218 -10.28 25.75 12.79
CA VAL A 218 -10.39 24.82 11.67
C VAL A 218 -9.48 23.61 11.96
N ASN A 219 -9.97 22.42 11.63
CA ASN A 219 -9.16 21.20 11.71
C ASN A 219 -7.97 21.27 10.75
N GLY A 220 -6.79 20.81 11.18
CA GLY A 220 -5.56 20.88 10.40
C GLY A 220 -5.64 20.20 9.04
N GLU A 221 -6.32 19.06 8.93
CA GLU A 221 -6.53 18.37 7.64
C GLU A 221 -7.49 19.12 6.71
N GLU A 222 -8.49 19.78 7.25
CA GLU A 222 -9.38 20.66 6.49
C GLU A 222 -8.62 21.89 6.01
N PHE A 223 -7.83 22.50 6.87
CA PHE A 223 -6.95 23.62 6.53
C PHE A 223 -5.98 23.24 5.40
N ARG A 224 -5.29 22.09 5.54
CA ARG A 224 -4.38 21.56 4.51
C ARG A 224 -5.05 21.41 3.16
N ARG A 225 -6.26 20.84 3.11
CA ARG A 225 -7.03 20.68 1.86
C ARG A 225 -7.47 22.01 1.25
N THR A 226 -7.93 22.93 2.09
CA THR A 226 -8.41 24.26 1.64
C THR A 226 -7.31 25.08 0.98
N TYR A 227 -6.10 25.00 1.53
CA TYR A 227 -4.94 25.76 1.02
C TYR A 227 -4.02 24.92 0.12
N HIS A 228 -4.43 23.70 -0.27
CA HIS A 228 -3.66 22.79 -1.12
C HIS A 228 -2.23 22.54 -0.63
N LEU A 229 -2.06 22.43 0.69
CA LEU A 229 -0.77 22.11 1.30
C LEU A 229 -0.45 20.60 1.17
N ALA A 230 0.86 20.28 1.02
CA ALA A 230 1.34 18.91 0.91
C ALA A 230 1.19 18.13 2.22
#